data_c62d4cb925d1970d5fa7959694db0f35
#
_entry.id   c62d4cb925d1970d5fa7959694db0f35
#
_cell.length_a   1.000
_cell.length_b   1.000
_cell.length_c   1.000
_cell.angle_alpha   90.00
_cell.angle_beta   90.00
_cell.angle_gamma   90.00
#
_symmetry.space_group_name_H-M   'P 1'
#
loop_
_entity.id
_entity.type
_entity.pdbx_description
1 polymer ?
#
loop_
_entity_poly.entity_id
_entity_poly.type
_entity_poly.pdbx_seq_one_letter_code
_entity_poly.pdbx_strand_id
1 'polypeptide(L)'
;MNNFSKFMFCDALKVLVFCTAGFSGASQASAPELSPLPTSAGQPLATADNQARGMLVAVDQATISSDLAGRIVEMPFREGESFKKGDLLARFDCAIYQAQLAASQAAMRAAEAELSQNQQLAQLKSVGKHAVSLSAARLAQSQAESQVYQIQVNRCRILAPFDGQVVKRRAQAYESVAPGAPVLDIVNNRHLEINLLVPSRWLSMLKPGLTFTFTPDETGTPLQASVSRLGARIDESSQTLSLTGVIETKDTALMAGMSGTAHFPEKP
;
A
#
# COMPACT_ATOMS: atom_id res chain seq x y z
N MET A 1 -7.58 47.96 19.47
CA MET A 1 -6.43 48.37 20.28
C MET A 1 -5.37 47.33 19.98
N ASN A 2 -4.51 47.64 19.01
CA ASN A 2 -3.06 47.95 19.10
C ASN A 2 -2.25 46.73 19.52
N ASN A 3 -1.16 46.27 18.84
CA ASN A 3 -0.09 46.86 18.01
C ASN A 3 0.62 45.67 17.31
N PHE A 4 0.90 45.63 16.03
CA PHE A 4 2.02 46.22 15.29
C PHE A 4 3.40 46.00 15.95
N SER A 5 4.22 45.15 15.31
CA SER A 5 5.61 45.53 15.06
C SER A 5 6.24 44.72 13.91
N LYS A 6 6.49 45.42 12.84
CA LYS A 6 7.45 45.18 11.77
C LYS A 6 8.87 45.25 12.32
N PHE A 7 9.78 44.44 11.80
CA PHE A 7 11.19 44.85 11.63
C PHE A 7 11.68 44.37 10.26
N MET A 8 12.14 45.20 9.58
CA MET A 8 12.63 45.65 8.33
C MET A 8 14.14 46.01 8.50
N PHE A 9 14.92 45.78 7.42
CA PHE A 9 16.17 46.46 6.97
C PHE A 9 17.50 46.11 7.66
N CYS A 10 18.53 45.79 6.87
CA CYS A 10 19.55 46.62 6.20
C CYS A 10 20.56 45.72 5.49
N ASP A 11 20.75 45.75 4.18
CA ASP A 11 21.64 46.60 3.40
C ASP A 11 23.07 46.79 3.99
N ALA A 12 24.10 46.31 3.24
CA ALA A 12 25.35 47.00 3.05
C ALA A 12 26.22 46.40 1.92
N LEU A 13 26.14 47.05 0.82
CA LEU A 13 27.07 47.16 -0.29
C LEU A 13 28.44 47.66 0.17
N LYS A 14 29.57 46.98 -0.15
CA LYS A 14 30.89 47.62 -0.23
C LYS A 14 31.70 47.08 -1.42
N VAL A 15 31.74 47.95 -2.41
CA VAL A 15 32.68 48.00 -3.52
C VAL A 15 34.06 48.33 -2.95
N LEU A 16 35.08 47.61 -3.39
CA LEU A 16 36.48 48.10 -3.33
C LEU A 16 37.21 47.72 -4.61
N VAL A 17 37.40 48.73 -5.40
CA VAL A 17 38.28 48.79 -6.58
C VAL A 17 39.71 48.96 -6.05
N PHE A 18 40.67 48.17 -6.53
CA PHE A 18 42.08 48.54 -6.53
C PHE A 18 42.76 48.09 -7.81
N CYS A 19 43.54 49.05 -8.36
CA CYS A 19 44.23 49.13 -9.63
C CYS A 19 45.44 48.20 -9.75
N THR A 20 45.64 47.76 -10.98
CA THR A 20 46.83 47.66 -11.84
C THR A 20 48.23 47.43 -11.24
N ALA A 21 48.87 46.37 -11.70
CA ALA A 21 50.24 46.46 -12.24
C ALA A 21 50.52 45.20 -13.09
N GLY A 22 50.94 45.43 -14.32
CA GLY A 22 51.22 44.40 -15.31
C GLY A 22 52.51 43.64 -15.02
N PHE A 23 52.51 42.39 -15.47
CA PHE A 23 53.78 41.67 -15.74
C PHE A 23 53.56 40.78 -16.95
N SER A 24 54.19 41.17 -18.05
CA SER A 24 54.29 40.38 -19.28
C SER A 24 55.24 39.20 -19.03
N GLY A 25 54.76 38.00 -19.07
CA GLY A 25 55.54 36.80 -19.09
C GLY A 25 54.83 35.75 -19.96
N ALA A 26 55.23 35.71 -21.23
CA ALA A 26 54.79 34.67 -22.12
C ALA A 26 55.40 33.32 -21.71
N SER A 27 54.61 32.46 -21.11
CA SER A 27 54.96 31.05 -20.88
C SER A 27 53.97 30.20 -21.67
N GLN A 28 54.45 29.64 -22.77
CA GLN A 28 53.73 28.64 -23.56
C GLN A 28 53.62 27.38 -22.75
N ALA A 29 52.49 27.19 -22.09
CA ALA A 29 52.14 25.93 -21.49
C ALA A 29 51.46 25.08 -22.57
N SER A 30 52.13 24.02 -23.01
CA SER A 30 51.56 22.96 -23.84
C SER A 30 50.34 22.38 -23.14
N ALA A 31 49.19 22.47 -23.77
CA ALA A 31 47.98 21.82 -23.31
C ALA A 31 48.20 20.27 -23.30
N PRO A 32 47.86 19.55 -22.19
CA PRO A 32 47.83 18.11 -22.22
C PRO A 32 46.69 17.69 -23.15
N GLU A 33 47.04 16.90 -24.15
CA GLU A 33 46.14 16.25 -25.08
C GLU A 33 45.28 15.29 -24.24
N LEU A 34 44.02 15.65 -24.01
CA LEU A 34 43.00 14.80 -23.39
C LEU A 34 42.73 13.64 -24.35
N SER A 35 43.35 12.51 -24.09
CA SER A 35 42.94 11.23 -24.72
C SER A 35 41.43 11.05 -24.53
N PRO A 36 40.68 10.74 -25.62
CA PRO A 36 39.24 10.48 -25.48
C PRO A 36 39.07 9.28 -24.58
N LEU A 37 38.31 9.47 -23.49
CA LEU A 37 37.78 8.39 -22.65
C LEU A 37 37.09 7.38 -23.58
N PRO A 38 37.36 6.07 -23.44
CA PRO A 38 36.63 5.07 -24.17
C PRO A 38 35.15 5.24 -23.81
N THR A 39 34.37 5.70 -24.75
CA THR A 39 32.92 5.67 -24.71
C THR A 39 32.56 4.19 -24.67
N SER A 40 32.37 3.67 -23.45
CA SER A 40 31.72 2.40 -23.26
C SER A 40 30.28 2.58 -23.74
N ALA A 41 30.11 2.47 -25.07
CA ALA A 41 28.81 2.24 -25.62
C ALA A 41 28.27 1.00 -24.92
N GLY A 42 27.34 1.19 -23.98
CA GLY A 42 26.61 0.10 -23.39
C GLY A 42 26.08 -0.75 -24.52
N GLN A 43 26.71 -1.90 -24.74
CA GLN A 43 26.17 -2.89 -25.65
C GLN A 43 24.73 -3.16 -25.16
N PRO A 44 23.72 -2.96 -26.00
CA PRO A 44 22.41 -3.47 -25.69
C PRO A 44 22.64 -4.96 -25.45
N LEU A 45 22.34 -5.43 -24.22
CA LEU A 45 22.24 -6.85 -23.93
C LEU A 45 21.33 -7.41 -25.03
N ALA A 46 21.92 -8.13 -25.98
CA ALA A 46 21.19 -8.87 -26.98
C ALA A 46 20.37 -9.89 -26.21
N THR A 47 19.16 -9.53 -25.86
CA THR A 47 18.16 -10.47 -25.35
C THR A 47 17.99 -11.50 -26.45
N ALA A 48 18.33 -12.77 -26.17
CA ALA A 48 18.01 -13.85 -27.06
C ALA A 48 16.56 -13.69 -27.50
N ASP A 49 16.26 -13.92 -28.75
CA ASP A 49 14.99 -13.56 -29.41
C ASP A 49 13.72 -14.12 -28.74
N ASN A 50 13.87 -14.96 -27.69
CA ASN A 50 12.80 -15.63 -26.96
C ASN A 50 12.88 -15.50 -25.42
N GLN A 51 13.65 -14.52 -24.90
CA GLN A 51 13.82 -14.31 -23.45
C GLN A 51 13.22 -12.99 -22.99
N ALA A 52 12.58 -13.01 -21.81
CA ALA A 52 12.06 -11.82 -21.17
C ALA A 52 12.40 -11.80 -19.68
N ARG A 53 12.70 -10.63 -19.15
CA ARG A 53 12.91 -10.44 -17.71
C ARG A 53 11.58 -10.20 -17.00
N GLY A 54 11.49 -10.68 -15.77
CA GLY A 54 10.34 -10.47 -14.91
C GLY A 54 10.61 -10.71 -13.44
N MET A 55 9.55 -10.62 -12.67
CA MET A 55 9.59 -10.80 -11.22
C MET A 55 8.36 -11.57 -10.73
N LEU A 56 8.53 -12.26 -9.60
CA LEU A 56 7.44 -12.87 -8.86
C LEU A 56 6.71 -11.80 -8.05
N VAL A 57 5.41 -11.75 -8.18
CA VAL A 57 4.54 -10.81 -7.46
C VAL A 57 3.49 -11.61 -6.71
N ALA A 58 3.25 -11.28 -5.44
CA ALA A 58 2.15 -11.90 -4.71
C ALA A 58 0.82 -11.34 -5.19
N VAL A 59 -0.16 -12.23 -5.39
CA VAL A 59 -1.55 -11.84 -5.72
C VAL A 59 -2.17 -11.13 -4.53
N ASP A 60 -1.95 -11.67 -3.33
CA ASP A 60 -2.46 -11.12 -2.08
C ASP A 60 -1.32 -10.41 -1.34
N GLN A 61 -1.28 -9.11 -1.43
CA GLN A 61 -0.39 -8.25 -0.65
C GLN A 61 -1.11 -6.98 -0.25
N ALA A 62 -0.84 -6.48 0.95
CA ALA A 62 -1.48 -5.26 1.43
C ALA A 62 -0.60 -4.51 2.44
N THR A 63 -0.68 -3.19 2.39
CA THR A 63 -0.27 -2.33 3.50
C THR A 63 -1.50 -2.09 4.37
N ILE A 64 -1.48 -2.64 5.56
CA ILE A 64 -2.55 -2.47 6.54
C ILE A 64 -2.36 -1.15 7.25
N SER A 65 -3.37 -0.30 7.20
CA SER A 65 -3.39 1.01 7.86
C SER A 65 -4.37 1.04 9.02
N SER A 66 -4.18 1.97 9.94
CA SER A 66 -5.12 2.20 11.04
C SER A 66 -6.37 2.93 10.57
N ASP A 67 -7.55 2.44 10.92
CA ASP A 67 -8.82 3.13 10.66
C ASP A 67 -9.14 4.18 11.75
N LEU A 68 -8.45 4.12 12.90
CA LEU A 68 -8.73 4.93 14.08
C LEU A 68 -7.47 5.65 14.56
N ALA A 69 -7.67 6.78 15.24
CA ALA A 69 -6.63 7.34 16.09
C ALA A 69 -6.54 6.53 17.39
N GLY A 70 -5.33 6.13 17.77
CA GLY A 70 -5.16 5.40 19.02
C GLY A 70 -3.75 4.89 19.23
N ARG A 71 -3.51 4.43 20.46
CA ARG A 71 -2.24 3.78 20.81
C ARG A 71 -2.34 2.28 20.54
N ILE A 72 -1.35 1.73 19.87
CA ILE A 72 -1.22 0.29 19.67
C ILE A 72 -0.87 -0.36 21.00
N VAL A 73 -1.66 -1.31 21.46
CA VAL A 73 -1.42 -2.05 22.72
C VAL A 73 -0.64 -3.34 22.44
N GLU A 74 -0.95 -3.98 21.31
CA GLU A 74 -0.43 -5.30 21.01
C GLU A 74 -0.23 -5.48 19.51
N MET A 75 0.88 -6.10 19.14
CA MET A 75 1.23 -6.56 17.80
C MET A 75 1.92 -7.92 17.94
N PRO A 76 1.17 -9.02 17.89
CA PRO A 76 1.70 -10.35 18.24
C PRO A 76 2.73 -10.87 17.24
N PHE A 77 2.60 -10.53 15.94
CA PHE A 77 3.48 -11.05 14.90
C PHE A 77 4.67 -10.13 14.63
N ARG A 78 5.86 -10.71 14.47
CA ARG A 78 7.09 -10.03 14.05
C ARG A 78 7.29 -10.13 12.54
N GLU A 79 8.23 -9.36 12.00
CA GLU A 79 8.66 -9.46 10.61
C GLU A 79 9.14 -10.89 10.29
N GLY A 80 8.68 -11.44 9.18
CA GLY A 80 8.94 -12.82 8.76
C GLY A 80 8.01 -13.88 9.36
N GLU A 81 7.22 -13.57 10.41
CA GLU A 81 6.30 -14.53 11.01
C GLU A 81 5.04 -14.73 10.17
N SER A 82 4.56 -15.97 10.15
CA SER A 82 3.36 -16.37 9.43
C SER A 82 2.12 -16.24 10.30
N PHE A 83 1.01 -15.84 9.69
CA PHE A 83 -0.31 -15.72 10.30
C PHE A 83 -1.37 -16.36 9.40
N LYS A 84 -2.54 -16.63 9.96
CA LYS A 84 -3.73 -17.13 9.26
C LYS A 84 -4.77 -16.02 9.13
N LYS A 85 -5.64 -16.14 8.15
CA LYS A 85 -6.82 -15.29 7.99
C LYS A 85 -7.63 -15.26 9.28
N GLY A 86 -7.95 -14.05 9.74
CA GLY A 86 -8.68 -13.81 10.99
C GLY A 86 -7.81 -13.67 12.25
N ASP A 87 -6.49 -13.94 12.16
CA ASP A 87 -5.59 -13.71 13.28
C ASP A 87 -5.49 -12.21 13.61
N LEU A 88 -5.24 -11.91 14.88
CA LEU A 88 -5.07 -10.54 15.36
C LEU A 88 -3.69 -10.00 14.95
N LEU A 89 -3.65 -9.04 14.02
CA LEU A 89 -2.39 -8.41 13.60
C LEU A 89 -1.99 -7.24 14.50
N ALA A 90 -2.97 -6.42 14.91
CA ALA A 90 -2.75 -5.33 15.84
C ALA A 90 -4.00 -5.05 16.66
N ARG A 91 -3.83 -4.58 17.90
CA ARG A 91 -4.89 -4.15 18.80
C ARG A 91 -4.58 -2.79 19.36
N PHE A 92 -5.60 -1.92 19.32
CA PHE A 92 -5.53 -0.56 19.85
C PHE A 92 -6.13 -0.46 21.24
N ASP A 93 -5.74 0.59 21.98
CA ASP A 93 -6.43 1.00 23.19
C ASP A 93 -7.82 1.51 22.82
N CYS A 94 -8.82 0.78 23.26
CA CYS A 94 -10.20 0.99 22.86
C CYS A 94 -11.08 1.61 23.96
N ALA A 95 -10.49 2.01 25.09
CA ALA A 95 -11.24 2.42 26.26
C ALA A 95 -12.25 3.57 25.96
N ILE A 96 -11.83 4.58 25.20
CA ILE A 96 -12.69 5.70 24.85
C ILE A 96 -13.84 5.28 23.91
N TYR A 97 -13.57 4.44 22.92
CA TYR A 97 -14.59 3.96 21.98
C TYR A 97 -15.59 3.03 22.66
N GLN A 98 -15.14 2.21 23.61
CA GLN A 98 -16.02 1.38 24.44
C GLN A 98 -16.91 2.20 25.36
N ALA A 99 -16.38 3.27 25.94
CA ALA A 99 -17.18 4.21 26.75
C ALA A 99 -18.26 4.92 25.91
N GLN A 100 -17.93 5.37 24.71
CA GLN A 100 -18.88 5.96 23.77
C GLN A 100 -19.98 4.97 23.36
N LEU A 101 -19.59 3.71 23.05
CA LEU A 101 -20.56 2.65 22.78
C LEU A 101 -21.49 2.41 23.95
N ALA A 102 -20.96 2.32 25.18
CA ALA A 102 -21.76 2.11 26.38
C ALA A 102 -22.78 3.26 26.60
N ALA A 103 -22.36 4.51 26.38
CA ALA A 103 -23.24 5.67 26.47
C ALA A 103 -24.36 5.63 25.42
N SER A 104 -24.04 5.33 24.15
CA SER A 104 -25.03 5.21 23.06
C SER A 104 -26.02 4.07 23.30
N GLN A 105 -25.53 2.93 23.80
CA GLN A 105 -26.40 1.81 24.19
C GLN A 105 -27.36 2.16 25.35
N ALA A 106 -26.92 3.00 26.30
CA ALA A 106 -27.78 3.49 27.34
C ALA A 106 -28.88 4.40 26.78
N ALA A 107 -28.53 5.30 25.82
CA ALA A 107 -29.52 6.16 25.15
C ALA A 107 -30.51 5.31 24.32
N MET A 108 -30.03 4.26 23.62
CA MET A 108 -30.90 3.34 22.88
C MET A 108 -31.92 2.65 23.81
N ARG A 109 -31.45 2.12 24.97
CA ARG A 109 -32.37 1.51 25.97
C ARG A 109 -33.42 2.50 26.54
N ALA A 110 -33.01 3.75 26.72
CA ALA A 110 -33.95 4.77 27.15
C ALA A 110 -35.05 5.08 26.10
N ALA A 111 -34.65 5.16 24.81
CA ALA A 111 -35.60 5.34 23.72
C ALA A 111 -36.53 4.13 23.51
N GLU A 112 -36.02 2.92 23.75
CA GLU A 112 -36.80 1.68 23.72
C GLU A 112 -37.86 1.65 24.84
N ALA A 113 -37.49 2.07 26.07
CA ALA A 113 -38.42 2.21 27.18
C ALA A 113 -39.50 3.27 26.88
N GLU A 114 -39.11 4.43 26.29
CA GLU A 114 -40.07 5.48 25.90
C GLU A 114 -41.07 4.94 24.85
N LEU A 115 -40.60 4.22 23.85
CA LEU A 115 -41.48 3.59 22.84
C LEU A 115 -42.45 2.60 23.49
N SER A 116 -41.94 1.70 24.35
CA SER A 116 -42.75 0.71 25.07
C SER A 116 -43.84 1.39 25.91
N GLN A 117 -43.49 2.45 26.65
CA GLN A 117 -44.43 3.21 27.43
C GLN A 117 -45.51 3.85 26.54
N ASN A 118 -45.14 4.52 25.44
CA ASN A 118 -46.08 5.16 24.51
C ASN A 118 -47.02 4.14 23.84
N GLN A 119 -46.51 2.92 23.55
CA GLN A 119 -47.35 1.83 23.03
C GLN A 119 -48.40 1.38 24.05
N GLN A 120 -48.05 1.24 25.32
CA GLN A 120 -48.96 0.87 26.39
C GLN A 120 -50.02 1.99 26.62
N LEU A 121 -49.61 3.26 26.65
CA LEU A 121 -50.53 4.40 26.77
C LEU A 121 -51.46 4.52 25.57
N ALA A 122 -51.01 4.19 24.36
CA ALA A 122 -51.83 4.18 23.16
C ALA A 122 -52.93 3.11 23.22
N GLN A 123 -52.64 1.92 23.78
CA GLN A 123 -53.60 0.86 24.03
C GLN A 123 -54.72 1.35 24.98
N LEU A 124 -54.35 2.18 25.98
CA LEU A 124 -55.27 2.82 26.90
C LEU A 124 -55.92 4.10 26.35
N LYS A 125 -55.69 4.42 25.04
CA LYS A 125 -56.15 5.63 24.35
C LYS A 125 -55.70 6.95 25.01
N SER A 126 -54.63 6.92 25.82
CA SER A 126 -54.10 8.06 26.55
C SER A 126 -53.12 8.90 25.72
N VAL A 127 -52.57 8.36 24.61
CA VAL A 127 -51.73 9.06 23.64
C VAL A 127 -52.16 8.72 22.21
N GLY A 128 -51.86 9.65 21.28
CA GLY A 128 -52.18 9.48 19.86
C GLY A 128 -51.11 8.65 19.12
N LYS A 129 -51.48 8.16 17.94
CA LYS A 129 -50.57 7.41 17.04
C LYS A 129 -49.26 8.18 16.71
N HIS A 130 -49.33 9.51 16.70
CA HIS A 130 -48.16 10.36 16.43
C HIS A 130 -47.09 10.24 17.52
N ALA A 131 -47.46 10.14 18.80
CA ALA A 131 -46.52 9.95 19.90
C ALA A 131 -45.77 8.61 19.78
N VAL A 132 -46.48 7.54 19.44
CA VAL A 132 -45.88 6.21 19.18
C VAL A 132 -44.94 6.27 17.98
N SER A 133 -45.36 6.89 16.87
CA SER A 133 -44.52 7.02 15.69
C SER A 133 -43.24 7.84 15.96
N LEU A 134 -43.34 8.92 16.75
CA LEU A 134 -42.19 9.73 17.11
C LEU A 134 -41.20 8.97 18.00
N SER A 135 -41.68 8.23 19.03
CA SER A 135 -40.82 7.43 19.88
C SER A 135 -40.19 6.25 19.10
N ALA A 136 -40.92 5.68 18.15
CA ALA A 136 -40.32 4.68 17.24
C ALA A 136 -39.20 5.25 16.37
N ALA A 137 -39.37 6.48 15.85
CA ALA A 137 -38.31 7.13 15.06
C ALA A 137 -37.08 7.49 15.93
N ARG A 138 -37.28 7.90 17.20
CA ARG A 138 -36.18 8.14 18.15
C ARG A 138 -35.41 6.87 18.48
N LEU A 139 -36.11 5.74 18.68
CA LEU A 139 -35.46 4.46 18.88
C LEU A 139 -34.62 4.06 17.66
N ALA A 140 -35.16 4.18 16.45
CA ALA A 140 -34.45 3.89 15.22
C ALA A 140 -33.18 4.77 15.08
N GLN A 141 -33.25 6.04 15.43
CA GLN A 141 -32.10 6.95 15.45
C GLN A 141 -31.03 6.47 16.45
N SER A 142 -31.41 6.18 17.71
CA SER A 142 -30.48 5.73 18.75
C SER A 142 -29.85 4.38 18.43
N GLN A 143 -30.59 3.48 17.77
CA GLN A 143 -30.07 2.20 17.28
C GLN A 143 -28.98 2.42 16.23
N ALA A 144 -29.24 3.28 15.24
CA ALA A 144 -28.27 3.60 14.19
C ALA A 144 -27.00 4.25 14.79
N GLU A 145 -27.14 5.14 15.76
CA GLU A 145 -26.01 5.77 16.45
C GLU A 145 -25.18 4.74 17.23
N SER A 146 -25.84 3.85 17.99
CA SER A 146 -25.16 2.76 18.70
C SER A 146 -24.40 1.83 17.75
N GLN A 147 -24.95 1.55 16.56
CA GLN A 147 -24.29 0.74 15.54
C GLN A 147 -23.00 1.41 15.01
N VAL A 148 -22.99 2.75 14.85
CA VAL A 148 -21.77 3.48 14.46
C VAL A 148 -20.65 3.28 15.48
N TYR A 149 -20.94 3.44 16.78
CA TYR A 149 -19.94 3.22 17.83
C TYR A 149 -19.51 1.75 17.93
N GLN A 150 -20.42 0.81 17.69
CA GLN A 150 -20.06 -0.62 17.63
C GLN A 150 -19.06 -0.90 16.51
N ILE A 151 -19.24 -0.29 15.33
CA ILE A 151 -18.28 -0.41 14.22
C ILE A 151 -16.92 0.18 14.62
N GLN A 152 -16.89 1.32 15.32
CA GLN A 152 -15.63 1.90 15.80
C GLN A 152 -14.91 0.99 16.79
N VAL A 153 -15.62 0.37 17.72
CA VAL A 153 -15.04 -0.63 18.65
C VAL A 153 -14.47 -1.83 17.89
N ASN A 154 -15.17 -2.32 16.88
CA ASN A 154 -14.69 -3.43 16.07
C ASN A 154 -13.39 -3.09 15.32
N ARG A 155 -13.22 -1.83 14.87
CA ARG A 155 -12.01 -1.33 14.22
C ARG A 155 -10.79 -1.20 15.14
N CYS A 156 -10.97 -1.33 16.47
CA CYS A 156 -9.84 -1.36 17.40
C CYS A 156 -8.98 -2.63 17.25
N ARG A 157 -9.42 -3.59 16.47
CA ARG A 157 -8.72 -4.85 16.20
C ARG A 157 -8.52 -4.98 14.70
N ILE A 158 -7.28 -5.02 14.29
CA ILE A 158 -6.93 -5.32 12.91
C ILE A 158 -6.73 -6.83 12.79
N LEU A 159 -7.59 -7.45 11.99
CA LEU A 159 -7.53 -8.88 11.71
C LEU A 159 -6.94 -9.13 10.32
N ALA A 160 -6.26 -10.26 10.16
CA ALA A 160 -5.66 -10.66 8.90
C ALA A 160 -6.74 -10.93 7.82
N PRO A 161 -6.70 -10.29 6.64
CA PRO A 161 -7.67 -10.50 5.58
C PRO A 161 -7.46 -11.81 4.82
N PHE A 162 -6.24 -12.35 4.82
CA PHE A 162 -5.83 -13.60 4.17
C PHE A 162 -4.70 -14.27 4.97
N ASP A 163 -4.32 -15.51 4.62
CA ASP A 163 -3.15 -16.19 5.17
C ASP A 163 -1.88 -15.61 4.59
N GLY A 164 -0.86 -15.35 5.42
CA GLY A 164 0.33 -14.71 4.91
C GLY A 164 1.47 -14.59 5.92
N GLN A 165 2.39 -13.69 5.61
CA GLN A 165 3.55 -13.34 6.44
C GLN A 165 3.66 -11.83 6.58
N VAL A 166 4.20 -11.38 7.72
CA VAL A 166 4.51 -9.97 7.95
C VAL A 166 5.80 -9.63 7.21
N VAL A 167 5.72 -8.70 6.25
CA VAL A 167 6.88 -8.19 5.52
C VAL A 167 7.63 -7.17 6.37
N LYS A 168 6.87 -6.18 6.88
CA LYS A 168 7.45 -5.07 7.63
C LYS A 168 6.45 -4.52 8.64
N ARG A 169 6.94 -4.17 9.81
CA ARG A 169 6.22 -3.35 10.79
C ARG A 169 6.48 -1.87 10.49
N ARG A 170 5.42 -1.12 10.21
CA ARG A 170 5.48 0.32 9.97
C ARG A 170 5.27 1.14 11.24
N ALA A 171 4.63 0.51 12.24
CA ALA A 171 4.43 1.06 13.57
C ALA A 171 4.83 0.04 14.64
N GLN A 172 5.05 0.49 15.86
CA GLN A 172 5.48 -0.34 16.98
C GLN A 172 4.39 -0.43 18.05
N ALA A 173 4.46 -1.49 18.87
CA ALA A 173 3.64 -1.56 20.08
C ALA A 173 3.91 -0.35 20.98
N TYR A 174 2.86 0.18 21.60
CA TYR A 174 2.84 1.39 22.44
C TYR A 174 2.99 2.72 21.69
N GLU A 175 3.11 2.69 20.37
CA GLU A 175 3.08 3.89 19.55
C GLU A 175 1.64 4.37 19.31
N SER A 176 1.47 5.69 19.22
CA SER A 176 0.20 6.32 18.87
C SER A 176 0.18 6.63 17.38
N VAL A 177 -0.86 6.21 16.70
CA VAL A 177 -1.03 6.41 15.26
C VAL A 177 -2.29 7.19 14.95
N ALA A 178 -2.25 7.91 13.83
CA ALA A 178 -3.40 8.61 13.26
C ALA A 178 -4.22 7.69 12.33
N PRO A 179 -5.48 8.03 12.03
CA PRO A 179 -6.24 7.35 10.99
C PRO A 179 -5.51 7.42 9.64
N GLY A 180 -5.47 6.31 8.91
CA GLY A 180 -4.75 6.19 7.64
C GLY A 180 -3.25 5.91 7.77
N ALA A 181 -2.66 5.98 8.97
CA ALA A 181 -1.26 5.65 9.16
C ALA A 181 -0.98 4.16 8.88
N PRO A 182 0.07 3.82 8.11
CA PRO A 182 0.43 2.44 7.83
C PRO A 182 0.94 1.75 9.10
N VAL A 183 0.46 0.54 9.36
CA VAL A 183 0.79 -0.26 10.56
C VAL A 183 1.66 -1.46 10.19
N LEU A 184 1.27 -2.21 9.15
CA LEU A 184 1.94 -3.45 8.73
C LEU A 184 1.89 -3.60 7.21
N ASP A 185 2.97 -4.13 6.62
CA ASP A 185 2.97 -4.68 5.27
C ASP A 185 2.88 -6.20 5.38
N ILE A 186 1.95 -6.80 4.65
CA ILE A 186 1.69 -8.24 4.65
C ILE A 186 1.67 -8.80 3.23
N VAL A 187 2.07 -10.07 3.10
CA VAL A 187 2.16 -10.77 1.80
C VAL A 187 1.76 -12.23 1.94
N ASN A 188 1.15 -12.78 0.90
CA ASN A 188 0.90 -14.21 0.76
C ASN A 188 1.81 -14.82 -0.31
N ASN A 189 2.89 -15.47 0.10
CA ASN A 189 3.84 -16.12 -0.82
C ASN A 189 3.34 -17.47 -1.38
N ARG A 190 2.13 -17.91 -1.02
CA ARG A 190 1.55 -19.14 -1.58
C ARG A 190 0.86 -18.94 -2.92
N HIS A 191 0.48 -17.69 -3.22
CA HIS A 191 -0.19 -17.31 -4.46
C HIS A 191 0.67 -16.26 -5.17
N LEU A 192 1.59 -16.74 -6.01
CA LEU A 192 2.50 -15.89 -6.79
C LEU A 192 2.11 -15.90 -8.26
N GLU A 193 2.21 -14.76 -8.89
CA GLU A 193 2.17 -14.57 -10.34
C GLU A 193 3.53 -14.07 -10.84
N ILE A 194 3.85 -14.36 -12.09
CA ILE A 194 5.05 -13.84 -12.75
C ILE A 194 4.65 -12.61 -13.56
N ASN A 195 5.24 -11.47 -13.24
CA ASN A 195 5.06 -10.26 -14.04
C ASN A 195 6.26 -10.08 -14.96
N LEU A 196 6.03 -10.15 -16.26
CA LEU A 196 7.05 -10.05 -17.31
C LEU A 196 6.86 -8.79 -18.14
N LEU A 197 7.96 -8.22 -18.58
CA LEU A 197 7.97 -7.19 -19.62
C LEU A 197 8.49 -7.81 -20.92
N VAL A 198 7.61 -7.92 -21.90
CA VAL A 198 7.91 -8.54 -23.19
C VAL A 198 7.90 -7.50 -24.31
N PRO A 199 8.78 -7.63 -25.33
CA PRO A 199 8.74 -6.74 -26.50
C PRO A 199 7.39 -6.79 -27.21
N SER A 200 6.86 -5.64 -27.60
CA SER A 200 5.55 -5.54 -28.27
C SER A 200 5.47 -6.33 -29.58
N ARG A 201 6.60 -6.55 -30.25
CA ARG A 201 6.70 -7.40 -31.46
C ARG A 201 6.27 -8.83 -31.24
N TRP A 202 6.24 -9.30 -29.96
CA TRP A 202 5.81 -10.67 -29.62
C TRP A 202 4.29 -10.82 -29.53
N LEU A 203 3.53 -9.74 -29.62
CA LEU A 203 2.07 -9.75 -29.44
C LEU A 203 1.35 -10.77 -30.34
N SER A 204 1.87 -10.99 -31.55
CA SER A 204 1.28 -11.97 -32.49
C SER A 204 1.41 -13.43 -32.07
N MET A 205 2.45 -13.74 -31.26
CA MET A 205 2.70 -15.11 -30.75
C MET A 205 2.16 -15.33 -29.34
N LEU A 206 1.99 -14.27 -28.55
CA LEU A 206 1.54 -14.37 -27.17
C LEU A 206 0.02 -14.58 -27.13
N LYS A 207 -0.40 -15.67 -26.50
CA LYS A 207 -1.81 -16.00 -26.26
C LYS A 207 -1.98 -16.50 -24.82
N PRO A 208 -3.12 -16.25 -24.19
CA PRO A 208 -3.43 -16.91 -22.92
C PRO A 208 -3.32 -18.44 -23.07
N GLY A 209 -2.71 -19.10 -22.08
CA GLY A 209 -2.43 -20.53 -22.10
C GLY A 209 -1.08 -20.92 -22.74
N LEU A 210 -0.34 -20.00 -23.37
CA LEU A 210 1.01 -20.30 -23.85
C LEU A 210 1.93 -20.64 -22.66
N THR A 211 2.56 -21.82 -22.70
CA THR A 211 3.52 -22.24 -21.66
C THR A 211 4.90 -21.65 -21.90
N PHE A 212 5.59 -21.35 -20.83
CA PHE A 212 6.98 -20.88 -20.83
C PHE A 212 7.69 -21.35 -19.56
N THR A 213 9.02 -21.34 -19.59
CA THR A 213 9.85 -21.68 -18.43
C THR A 213 10.38 -20.41 -17.79
N PHE A 214 10.13 -20.23 -16.50
CA PHE A 214 10.67 -19.12 -15.73
C PHE A 214 11.75 -19.62 -14.78
N THR A 215 12.92 -19.00 -14.81
CA THR A 215 14.03 -19.34 -13.91
C THR A 215 14.34 -18.16 -13.01
N PRO A 216 13.95 -18.20 -11.71
CA PRO A 216 14.33 -17.18 -10.75
C PRO A 216 15.86 -17.17 -10.58
N ASP A 217 16.43 -15.98 -10.51
CA ASP A 217 17.88 -15.78 -10.35
C ASP A 217 18.36 -16.27 -8.97
N GLU A 218 17.51 -16.16 -7.94
CA GLU A 218 17.82 -16.49 -6.56
C GLU A 218 17.85 -18.00 -6.29
N THR A 219 17.00 -18.77 -6.97
CA THR A 219 16.93 -20.23 -6.77
C THR A 219 17.60 -21.03 -7.89
N GLY A 220 17.67 -20.45 -9.10
CA GLY A 220 18.18 -21.13 -10.30
C GLY A 220 17.33 -22.32 -10.77
N THR A 221 16.22 -22.62 -10.10
CA THR A 221 15.36 -23.76 -10.44
C THR A 221 14.34 -23.35 -11.49
N PRO A 222 14.30 -24.00 -12.68
CA PRO A 222 13.33 -23.67 -13.71
C PRO A 222 11.92 -24.08 -13.30
N LEU A 223 10.97 -23.16 -13.45
CA LEU A 223 9.56 -23.32 -13.14
C LEU A 223 8.75 -23.33 -14.43
N GLN A 224 7.81 -24.26 -14.55
CA GLN A 224 6.83 -24.22 -15.63
C GLN A 224 5.72 -23.22 -15.28
N ALA A 225 5.42 -22.37 -16.24
CA ALA A 225 4.39 -21.34 -16.10
C ALA A 225 3.62 -21.20 -17.40
N SER A 226 2.42 -20.64 -17.31
CA SER A 226 1.58 -20.34 -18.46
C SER A 226 1.13 -18.89 -18.46
N VAL A 227 0.97 -18.31 -19.64
CA VAL A 227 0.44 -16.95 -19.83
C VAL A 227 -1.01 -16.91 -19.37
N SER A 228 -1.29 -16.11 -18.37
CA SER A 228 -2.65 -15.87 -17.87
C SER A 228 -3.30 -14.66 -18.54
N ARG A 229 -2.61 -13.53 -18.53
CA ARG A 229 -3.13 -12.25 -19.02
C ARG A 229 -2.07 -11.47 -19.76
N LEU A 230 -2.50 -10.74 -20.79
CA LEU A 230 -1.69 -9.71 -21.47
C LEU A 230 -2.15 -8.34 -21.00
N GLY A 231 -1.21 -7.42 -20.87
CA GLY A 231 -1.50 -6.02 -20.58
C GLY A 231 -2.38 -5.39 -21.67
N ALA A 232 -3.20 -4.45 -21.28
CA ALA A 232 -4.12 -3.77 -22.19
C ALA A 232 -3.44 -2.62 -22.98
N ARG A 233 -2.19 -2.28 -22.64
CA ARG A 233 -1.46 -1.15 -23.24
C ARG A 233 0.00 -1.49 -23.43
N ILE A 234 0.55 -1.05 -24.55
CA ILE A 234 2.00 -1.06 -24.82
C ILE A 234 2.59 0.24 -24.26
N ASP A 235 3.69 0.14 -23.55
CA ASP A 235 4.46 1.31 -23.14
C ASP A 235 5.16 1.92 -24.35
N GLU A 236 4.91 3.19 -24.61
CA GLU A 236 5.35 3.88 -25.81
C GLU A 236 6.86 4.14 -25.80
N SER A 237 7.46 4.31 -24.62
CA SER A 237 8.87 4.63 -24.46
C SER A 237 9.76 3.41 -24.58
N SER A 238 9.36 2.30 -23.96
CA SER A 238 10.12 1.05 -23.94
C SER A 238 9.70 0.06 -25.02
N GLN A 239 8.60 0.30 -25.73
CA GLN A 239 8.01 -0.63 -26.71
C GLN A 239 7.75 -2.03 -26.09
N THR A 240 7.38 -2.06 -24.80
CA THR A 240 7.10 -3.31 -24.08
C THR A 240 5.64 -3.44 -23.71
N LEU A 241 5.22 -4.69 -23.52
CA LEU A 241 3.91 -5.07 -23.02
C LEU A 241 4.10 -5.83 -21.71
N SER A 242 3.29 -5.53 -20.70
CA SER A 242 3.25 -6.34 -19.50
C SER A 242 2.50 -7.64 -19.76
N LEU A 243 3.00 -8.75 -19.21
CA LEU A 243 2.40 -10.07 -19.29
C LEU A 243 2.39 -10.68 -17.90
N THR A 244 1.26 -11.28 -17.53
CA THR A 244 1.13 -12.01 -16.27
C THR A 244 1.10 -13.50 -16.56
N GLY A 245 2.01 -14.24 -15.92
CA GLY A 245 2.06 -15.70 -15.94
C GLY A 245 1.64 -16.31 -14.63
N VAL A 246 1.08 -17.49 -14.65
CA VAL A 246 0.74 -18.30 -13.49
C VAL A 246 1.68 -19.48 -13.42
N ILE A 247 2.20 -19.75 -12.22
CA ILE A 247 3.10 -20.87 -11.94
C ILE A 247 2.26 -22.13 -11.76
N GLU A 248 2.60 -23.20 -12.46
CA GLU A 248 1.87 -24.47 -12.39
C GLU A 248 2.30 -25.32 -11.18
N THR A 249 3.53 -25.13 -10.69
CA THR A 249 4.09 -25.89 -9.59
C THR A 249 4.05 -25.08 -8.29
N LYS A 250 3.53 -25.68 -7.22
CA LYS A 250 3.59 -25.07 -5.88
C LYS A 250 4.96 -25.37 -5.25
N ASP A 251 5.89 -24.46 -5.37
CA ASP A 251 7.16 -24.49 -4.65
C ASP A 251 7.08 -23.58 -3.43
N THR A 252 7.42 -24.09 -2.26
CA THR A 252 7.38 -23.36 -1.00
C THR A 252 8.59 -22.43 -0.77
N ALA A 253 9.60 -22.53 -1.60
CA ALA A 253 10.82 -21.72 -1.51
C ALA A 253 10.72 -20.38 -2.25
N LEU A 254 9.62 -20.14 -2.99
CA LEU A 254 9.43 -18.92 -3.77
C LEU A 254 8.91 -17.77 -2.91
N MET A 255 9.44 -16.58 -3.16
CA MET A 255 9.02 -15.35 -2.48
C MET A 255 8.68 -14.27 -3.49
N ALA A 256 7.70 -13.44 -3.15
CA ALA A 256 7.42 -12.22 -3.90
C ALA A 256 8.65 -11.31 -3.91
N GLY A 257 8.94 -10.70 -5.06
CA GLY A 257 10.12 -9.86 -5.28
C GLY A 257 11.30 -10.59 -5.93
N MET A 258 11.30 -11.91 -6.02
CA MET A 258 12.32 -12.64 -6.77
C MET A 258 12.27 -12.27 -8.25
N SER A 259 13.42 -11.98 -8.84
CA SER A 259 13.58 -11.68 -10.26
C SER A 259 14.06 -12.89 -11.03
N GLY A 260 13.82 -12.90 -12.34
CA GLY A 260 14.22 -14.05 -13.16
C GLY A 260 14.06 -13.81 -14.65
N THR A 261 14.39 -14.85 -15.40
CA THR A 261 14.28 -14.87 -16.84
C THR A 261 13.24 -15.89 -17.30
N ALA A 262 12.34 -15.44 -18.13
CA ALA A 262 11.35 -16.29 -18.82
C ALA A 262 11.90 -16.70 -20.20
N HIS A 263 11.81 -17.98 -20.50
CA HIS A 263 12.15 -18.55 -21.80
C HIS A 263 10.85 -19.01 -22.48
N PHE A 264 10.53 -18.39 -23.59
CA PHE A 264 9.39 -18.75 -24.42
C PHE A 264 9.81 -19.75 -25.48
N PRO A 265 8.92 -20.66 -25.92
CA PRO A 265 9.21 -21.56 -27.03
C PRO A 265 9.51 -20.73 -28.29
N GLU A 266 10.45 -21.24 -29.10
CA GLU A 266 10.72 -20.64 -30.41
C GLU A 266 9.44 -20.65 -31.28
N LYS A 267 9.30 -19.62 -32.09
CA LYS A 267 8.19 -19.58 -33.06
C LYS A 267 8.33 -20.76 -34.01
N PRO A 268 7.30 -21.62 -34.20
CA PRO A 268 7.32 -22.68 -35.17
C PRO A 268 7.51 -22.18 -36.61
#